data_be940e52c1876425a1e264475bf15f53
#
_entry.id   be940e52c1876425a1e264475bf15f53
#
_cell.length_a   1.000
_cell.length_b   1.000
_cell.length_c   1.000
_cell.angle_alpha   90.00
_cell.angle_beta   90.00
_cell.angle_gamma   90.00
#
_symmetry.space_group_name_H-M   'P 1'
#
loop_
_entity.id
_entity.type
_entity.pdbx_description
1 polymer ?
#
loop_
_entity_poly.entity_id
_entity_poly.type
_entity_poly.pdbx_seq_one_letter_code
_entity_poly.pdbx_strand_id
1 'polypeptide(L)'
;ARAFGLDQPKVAVLCAVEKVNEKMPATVDAQTLTEMNERGEITGCLVKGPLQLDNAVSPEAARHKGITHPVAGNADILITPDIQAGTILNKSMEYFARADKAGVIMGAKKPIILTSRASSDRAKLLSIAVGLLVAGEE
;
A
#
# COMPACT_ATOMS: atom_id res chain seq x y z
N ALA A 1 2.70 0.52 9.33
CA ALA A 1 1.61 1.48 9.61
C ALA A 1 1.44 1.71 11.11
N ARG A 2 1.41 0.64 11.94
CA ARG A 2 1.26 0.78 13.41
C ARG A 2 2.37 1.62 14.04
N ALA A 3 3.63 1.42 13.63
CA ALA A 3 4.76 2.26 14.05
C ALA A 3 4.56 3.76 13.78
N PHE A 4 3.60 4.12 12.94
CA PHE A 4 3.18 5.50 12.66
C PHE A 4 1.88 5.88 13.40
N GLY A 5 1.42 5.08 14.37
CA GLY A 5 0.22 5.37 15.15
C GLY A 5 -1.10 5.06 14.45
N LEU A 6 -1.09 4.24 13.40
CA LEU A 6 -2.30 3.78 12.73
C LEU A 6 -2.74 2.42 13.31
N ASP A 7 -3.68 2.42 14.24
CA ASP A 7 -4.15 1.20 14.92
C ASP A 7 -4.84 0.22 13.97
N GLN A 8 -5.64 0.73 13.04
CA GLN A 8 -6.36 -0.05 12.04
C GLN A 8 -6.17 0.53 10.63
N PRO A 9 -4.98 0.33 10.01
CA PRO A 9 -4.69 0.87 8.69
C PRO A 9 -5.62 0.29 7.63
N LYS A 10 -5.99 1.12 6.66
CA LYS A 10 -6.82 0.79 5.51
C LYS A 10 -5.92 0.39 4.34
N VAL A 11 -6.04 -0.85 3.93
CA VAL A 11 -5.21 -1.47 2.89
C VAL A 11 -6.01 -1.64 1.61
N ALA A 12 -5.63 -0.95 0.56
CA ALA A 12 -6.18 -1.14 -0.79
C ALA A 12 -5.28 -2.07 -1.61
N VAL A 13 -5.86 -3.14 -2.15
CA VAL A 13 -5.18 -4.02 -3.11
C VAL A 13 -5.48 -3.54 -4.51
N LEU A 14 -4.46 -2.97 -5.16
CA LEU A 14 -4.58 -2.27 -6.42
C LEU A 14 -4.63 -3.23 -7.61
N CYS A 15 -5.54 -2.93 -8.52
CA CYS A 15 -5.70 -3.62 -9.80
C CYS A 15 -6.02 -2.62 -10.91
N ALA A 16 -6.04 -3.09 -12.15
CA ALA A 16 -6.43 -2.28 -13.30
C ALA A 16 -7.93 -1.97 -13.33
N VAL A 17 -8.75 -2.77 -12.63
CA VAL A 17 -10.21 -2.64 -12.54
C VAL A 17 -10.68 -2.95 -11.13
N GLU A 18 -11.87 -2.47 -10.75
CA GLU A 18 -12.49 -2.67 -9.44
C GLU A 18 -13.44 -3.89 -9.36
N LYS A 19 -13.49 -4.69 -10.43
CA LYS A 19 -14.29 -5.91 -10.49
C LYS A 19 -13.42 -7.13 -10.72
N VAL A 20 -13.76 -8.24 -10.09
CA VAL A 20 -13.06 -9.52 -10.30
C VAL A 20 -13.25 -9.97 -11.74
N ASN A 21 -12.16 -10.37 -12.36
CA ASN A 21 -12.12 -10.93 -13.69
C ASN A 21 -11.08 -12.07 -13.73
N GLU A 22 -11.52 -13.28 -13.97
CA GLU A 22 -10.65 -14.47 -14.01
C GLU A 22 -9.52 -14.38 -15.05
N LYS A 23 -9.72 -13.57 -16.10
CA LYS A 23 -8.66 -13.29 -17.10
C LYS A 23 -7.61 -12.28 -16.62
N MET A 24 -7.81 -11.73 -15.42
CA MET A 24 -6.91 -10.78 -14.76
C MET A 24 -6.57 -11.31 -13.36
N PRO A 25 -5.61 -12.23 -13.22
CA PRO A 25 -5.31 -12.92 -11.96
C PRO A 25 -5.14 -12.00 -10.75
N ALA A 26 -4.53 -10.83 -10.93
CA ALA A 26 -4.38 -9.84 -9.86
C ALA A 26 -5.71 -9.44 -9.19
N THR A 27 -6.83 -9.46 -9.93
CA THR A 27 -8.15 -9.14 -9.37
C THR A 27 -8.69 -10.28 -8.51
N VAL A 28 -8.35 -11.51 -8.85
CA VAL A 28 -8.69 -12.72 -8.08
C VAL A 28 -7.88 -12.74 -6.78
N ASP A 29 -6.59 -12.47 -6.86
CA ASP A 29 -5.71 -12.37 -5.68
C ASP A 29 -6.20 -11.27 -4.72
N ALA A 30 -6.58 -10.11 -5.26
CA ALA A 30 -7.10 -8.98 -4.49
C ALA A 30 -8.42 -9.33 -3.77
N GLN A 31 -9.32 -10.05 -4.43
CA GLN A 31 -10.54 -10.56 -3.81
C GLN A 31 -10.21 -11.56 -2.70
N THR A 32 -9.30 -12.50 -2.97
CA THR A 32 -8.84 -13.49 -1.99
C THR A 32 -8.31 -12.82 -0.71
N LEU A 33 -7.46 -11.81 -0.84
CA LEU A 33 -6.93 -11.05 0.30
C LEU A 33 -8.04 -10.33 1.07
N THR A 34 -9.03 -9.78 0.37
CA THR A 34 -10.21 -9.16 1.00
C THR A 34 -10.98 -10.20 1.84
N GLU A 35 -11.27 -11.35 1.25
CA GLU A 35 -11.97 -12.45 1.93
C GLU A 35 -11.20 -13.02 3.13
N MET A 36 -9.87 -13.13 3.02
CA MET A 36 -9.02 -13.54 4.16
C MET A 36 -9.11 -12.53 5.33
N ASN A 37 -9.19 -11.23 5.04
CA ASN A 37 -9.41 -10.22 6.07
C ASN A 37 -10.82 -10.34 6.68
N GLU A 38 -11.86 -10.53 5.86
CA GLU A 38 -13.25 -10.72 6.32
C GLU A 38 -13.41 -11.98 7.20
N ARG A 39 -12.68 -13.06 6.90
CA ARG A 39 -12.65 -14.29 7.71
C ARG A 39 -11.73 -14.20 8.94
N GLY A 40 -11.02 -13.09 9.14
CA GLY A 40 -10.10 -12.91 10.26
C GLY A 40 -8.75 -13.64 10.14
N GLU A 41 -8.39 -14.10 8.94
CA GLU A 41 -7.06 -14.67 8.65
C GLU A 41 -6.00 -13.56 8.55
N ILE A 42 -6.39 -12.41 8.01
CA ILE A 42 -5.59 -11.17 8.06
C ILE A 42 -6.23 -10.24 9.10
N THR A 43 -5.48 -9.88 10.12
CA THR A 43 -5.97 -9.08 11.24
C THR A 43 -5.21 -7.77 11.41
N GLY A 44 -5.76 -6.83 12.20
CA GLY A 44 -5.11 -5.58 12.56
C GLY A 44 -5.09 -4.54 11.44
N CYS A 45 -5.91 -4.72 10.42
CA CYS A 45 -6.13 -3.78 9.33
C CYS A 45 -7.50 -4.04 8.68
N LEU A 46 -7.95 -3.12 7.84
CA LEU A 46 -9.05 -3.34 6.90
C LEU A 46 -8.47 -3.53 5.50
N VAL A 47 -8.83 -4.60 4.81
CA VAL A 47 -8.36 -4.88 3.46
C VAL A 47 -9.51 -4.79 2.46
N LYS A 48 -9.28 -4.15 1.34
CA LYS A 48 -10.22 -4.11 0.21
C LYS A 48 -9.49 -4.14 -1.12
N GLY A 49 -9.94 -5.04 -1.97
CA GLY A 49 -9.58 -5.16 -3.38
C GLY A 49 -10.59 -6.05 -4.13
N PRO A 50 -10.55 -6.04 -5.46
CA PRO A 50 -9.72 -5.15 -6.29
C PRO A 50 -10.19 -3.69 -6.25
N LEU A 51 -9.25 -2.75 -6.26
CA LEU A 51 -9.50 -1.31 -6.40
C LEU A 51 -8.54 -0.73 -7.43
N GLN A 52 -8.98 0.28 -8.18
CA GLN A 52 -8.07 1.10 -8.98
C GLN A 52 -7.45 2.19 -8.08
N LEU A 53 -6.32 2.77 -8.51
CA LEU A 53 -5.62 3.79 -7.72
C LEU A 53 -6.53 4.97 -7.38
N ASP A 54 -7.31 5.47 -8.35
CA ASP A 54 -8.20 6.62 -8.16
C ASP A 54 -9.23 6.37 -7.06
N ASN A 55 -9.93 5.22 -7.11
CA ASN A 55 -10.94 4.90 -6.12
C ASN A 55 -10.38 4.34 -4.79
N ALA A 56 -9.08 4.03 -4.74
CA ALA A 56 -8.39 3.73 -3.48
C ALA A 56 -8.07 5.02 -2.69
N VAL A 57 -7.71 6.13 -3.37
CA VAL A 57 -7.19 7.34 -2.71
C VAL A 57 -8.10 8.56 -2.81
N SER A 58 -9.13 8.54 -3.67
CA SER A 58 -10.08 9.64 -3.85
C SER A 58 -11.50 9.24 -3.42
N PRO A 59 -12.04 9.87 -2.36
CA PRO A 59 -13.43 9.64 -1.94
C PRO A 59 -14.44 9.99 -3.04
N GLU A 60 -14.14 10.98 -3.88
CA GLU A 60 -14.99 11.36 -5.00
C GLU A 60 -15.03 10.27 -6.07
N ALA A 61 -13.87 9.74 -6.47
CA ALA A 61 -13.79 8.64 -7.44
C ALA A 61 -14.48 7.37 -6.93
N ALA A 62 -14.31 7.05 -5.65
CA ALA A 62 -15.01 5.93 -5.01
C ALA A 62 -16.54 6.11 -5.07
N ARG A 63 -17.05 7.31 -4.75
CA ARG A 63 -18.49 7.60 -4.83
C ARG A 63 -19.02 7.48 -6.25
N HIS A 64 -18.31 8.04 -7.25
CA HIS A 64 -18.72 7.94 -8.66
C HIS A 64 -18.83 6.51 -9.16
N LYS A 65 -18.01 5.60 -8.62
CA LYS A 65 -18.05 4.16 -8.94
C LYS A 65 -18.96 3.36 -8.02
N GLY A 66 -19.67 3.99 -7.08
CA GLY A 66 -20.60 3.35 -6.16
C GLY A 66 -19.93 2.44 -5.14
N ILE A 67 -18.64 2.67 -4.81
CA ILE A 67 -17.89 1.87 -3.86
C ILE A 67 -18.02 2.50 -2.46
N THR A 68 -18.65 1.77 -1.54
CA THR A 68 -18.98 2.28 -0.18
C THR A 68 -18.09 1.71 0.93
N HIS A 69 -17.14 0.82 0.61
CA HIS A 69 -16.26 0.22 1.61
C HIS A 69 -15.35 1.27 2.28
N PRO A 70 -15.10 1.20 3.61
CA PRO A 70 -14.32 2.21 4.35
C PRO A 70 -12.89 2.46 3.83
N VAL A 71 -12.28 1.49 3.16
CA VAL A 71 -10.97 1.62 2.53
C VAL A 71 -11.03 2.49 1.27
N ALA A 72 -12.15 2.42 0.53
CA ALA A 72 -12.27 3.14 -0.75
C ALA A 72 -12.23 4.66 -0.54
N GLY A 73 -11.33 5.31 -1.23
CA GLY A 73 -11.06 6.75 -1.13
C GLY A 73 -10.22 7.17 0.08
N ASN A 74 -9.87 6.24 0.98
CA ASN A 74 -9.21 6.55 2.25
C ASN A 74 -8.07 5.56 2.57
N ALA A 75 -7.45 4.96 1.57
CA ALA A 75 -6.40 3.98 1.77
C ALA A 75 -5.14 4.59 2.41
N ASP A 76 -4.65 3.96 3.47
CA ASP A 76 -3.36 4.28 4.12
C ASP A 76 -2.22 3.47 3.50
N ILE A 77 -2.52 2.28 2.95
CA ILE A 77 -1.57 1.35 2.36
C ILE A 77 -2.08 0.93 0.99
N LEU A 78 -1.19 0.97 -0.01
CA LEU A 78 -1.45 0.51 -1.37
C LEU A 78 -0.61 -0.73 -1.66
N ILE A 79 -1.25 -1.87 -1.88
CA ILE A 79 -0.60 -3.10 -2.34
C ILE A 79 -0.71 -3.15 -3.86
N THR A 80 0.42 -3.17 -4.53
CA THR A 80 0.47 -3.26 -6.00
C THR A 80 0.45 -4.70 -6.48
N PRO A 81 -0.11 -4.99 -7.67
CA PRO A 81 -0.26 -6.36 -8.16
C PRO A 81 1.07 -7.06 -8.45
N ASP A 82 2.09 -6.29 -8.79
CA ASP A 82 3.42 -6.79 -9.11
C ASP A 82 4.50 -5.72 -8.89
N ILE A 83 5.76 -6.13 -9.02
CA ILE A 83 6.90 -5.25 -8.80
C ILE A 83 7.02 -4.15 -9.86
N GLN A 84 6.56 -4.40 -11.09
CA GLN A 84 6.60 -3.41 -12.17
C GLN A 84 5.66 -2.25 -11.83
N ALA A 85 4.41 -2.55 -11.50
CA ALA A 85 3.43 -1.55 -11.08
C ALA A 85 3.90 -0.78 -9.84
N GLY A 86 4.44 -1.48 -8.84
CA GLY A 86 4.98 -0.87 -7.62
C GLY A 86 6.16 0.05 -7.89
N THR A 87 7.08 -0.37 -8.73
CA THR A 87 8.26 0.43 -9.09
C THR A 87 7.86 1.66 -9.90
N ILE A 88 6.95 1.53 -10.87
CA ILE A 88 6.45 2.65 -11.68
C ILE A 88 5.73 3.66 -10.77
N LEU A 89 4.83 3.21 -9.91
CA LEU A 89 4.11 4.08 -8.96
C LEU A 89 5.08 4.83 -8.05
N ASN A 90 6.02 4.11 -7.41
CA ASN A 90 7.02 4.72 -6.53
C ASN A 90 7.86 5.78 -7.27
N LYS A 91 8.31 5.50 -8.49
CA LYS A 91 9.07 6.45 -9.29
C LYS A 91 8.22 7.63 -9.77
N SER A 92 6.96 7.40 -10.11
CA SER A 92 6.04 8.48 -10.49
C SER A 92 5.84 9.47 -9.33
N MET A 93 5.66 8.97 -8.11
CA MET A 93 5.55 9.82 -6.94
C MET A 93 6.85 10.61 -6.66
N GLU A 94 8.01 9.99 -6.82
CA GLU A 94 9.30 10.64 -6.62
C GLU A 94 9.56 11.74 -7.66
N TYR A 95 9.38 11.42 -8.95
CA TYR A 95 9.82 12.31 -10.03
C TYR A 95 8.75 13.29 -10.52
N PHE A 96 7.48 12.89 -10.54
CA PHE A 96 6.39 13.76 -10.98
C PHE A 96 5.76 14.51 -9.81
N ALA A 97 5.46 13.83 -8.71
CA ALA A 97 4.84 14.47 -7.55
C ALA A 97 5.87 15.08 -6.57
N ARG A 98 7.18 14.83 -6.77
CA ARG A 98 8.27 15.29 -5.88
C ARG A 98 8.03 14.93 -4.42
N ALA A 99 7.41 13.78 -4.19
CA ALA A 99 7.13 13.29 -2.85
C ALA A 99 8.42 12.88 -2.12
N ASP A 100 8.49 13.21 -0.84
CA ASP A 100 9.48 12.63 0.05
C ASP A 100 9.21 11.13 0.20
N LYS A 101 10.28 10.35 0.29
CA LYS A 101 10.16 8.90 0.44
C LYS A 101 11.12 8.35 1.48
N ALA A 102 10.73 7.23 2.06
CA ALA A 102 11.58 6.35 2.85
C ALA A 102 11.33 4.90 2.41
N GLY A 103 12.36 4.07 2.42
CA GLY A 103 12.24 2.67 2.05
C GLY A 103 12.82 1.75 3.11
N VAL A 104 12.04 0.74 3.52
CA VAL A 104 12.48 -0.33 4.40
C VAL A 104 11.99 -1.67 3.86
N ILE A 105 12.78 -2.71 4.01
CA ILE A 105 12.38 -4.09 3.73
C ILE A 105 11.92 -4.71 5.04
N MET A 106 10.72 -5.23 5.02
CA MET A 106 10.07 -5.88 6.16
C MET A 106 10.07 -7.41 6.00
N GLY A 107 9.86 -8.12 7.12
CA GLY A 107 9.76 -9.58 7.14
C GLY A 107 11.02 -10.29 7.66
N ALA A 108 12.14 -9.60 7.85
CA ALA A 108 13.26 -10.09 8.62
C ALA A 108 13.06 -9.79 10.12
N LYS A 109 13.88 -10.40 10.99
CA LYS A 109 13.84 -10.15 12.45
C LYS A 109 13.97 -8.67 12.82
N LYS A 110 14.69 -7.90 12.00
CA LYS A 110 14.81 -6.44 12.11
C LYS A 110 14.62 -5.82 10.73
N PRO A 111 14.11 -4.58 10.63
CA PRO A 111 13.94 -3.90 9.35
C PRO A 111 15.29 -3.73 8.64
N ILE A 112 15.30 -3.93 7.31
CA ILE A 112 16.49 -3.72 6.48
C ILE A 112 16.32 -2.41 5.72
N ILE A 113 17.29 -1.51 5.87
CA ILE A 113 17.28 -0.23 5.18
C ILE A 113 18.03 -0.39 3.87
N LEU A 114 17.29 -0.34 2.76
CA LEU A 114 17.86 -0.42 1.42
C LEU A 114 17.29 0.70 0.55
N THR A 115 18.16 1.61 0.13
CA THR A 115 17.79 2.72 -0.74
C THR A 115 18.39 2.54 -2.13
N SER A 116 17.75 3.15 -3.15
CA SER A 116 18.34 3.20 -4.50
C SER A 116 19.64 4.02 -4.49
N ARG A 117 20.59 3.66 -5.37
CA ARG A 117 21.80 4.46 -5.61
C ARG A 117 21.51 5.91 -5.99
N ALA A 118 20.38 6.13 -6.67
CA ALA A 118 19.91 7.46 -7.08
C ALA A 118 19.08 8.19 -6.01
N SER A 119 18.89 7.60 -4.82
CA SER A 119 18.12 8.25 -3.75
C SER A 119 18.88 9.47 -3.20
N SER A 120 18.12 10.54 -2.93
CA SER A 120 18.65 11.74 -2.27
C SER A 120 19.13 11.42 -0.84
N ASP A 121 20.01 12.26 -0.29
CA ASP A 121 20.45 12.10 1.11
C ASP A 121 19.29 12.24 2.09
N ARG A 122 18.30 13.09 1.77
CA ARG A 122 17.04 13.19 2.53
C ARG A 122 16.29 11.85 2.56
N ALA A 123 16.13 11.18 1.41
CA ALA A 123 15.47 9.88 1.35
C ALA A 123 16.21 8.79 2.13
N LYS A 124 17.55 8.83 2.13
CA LYS A 124 18.38 7.91 2.94
C LYS A 124 18.17 8.16 4.43
N LEU A 125 18.22 9.43 4.86
CA LEU A 125 18.00 9.82 6.25
C LEU A 125 16.60 9.41 6.73
N LEU A 126 15.55 9.69 5.94
CA LEU A 126 14.18 9.29 6.25
C LEU A 126 14.05 7.77 6.34
N SER A 127 14.74 7.01 5.50
CA SER A 127 14.74 5.54 5.55
C SER A 127 15.36 5.01 6.84
N ILE A 128 16.44 5.63 7.33
CA ILE A 128 17.04 5.31 8.63
C ILE A 128 16.05 5.61 9.76
N ALA A 129 15.42 6.78 9.75
CA ALA A 129 14.45 7.18 10.76
C ALA A 129 13.25 6.22 10.82
N VAL A 130 12.69 5.84 9.66
CA VAL A 130 11.61 4.85 9.57
C VAL A 130 12.07 3.48 10.07
N GLY A 131 13.26 3.04 9.70
CA GLY A 131 13.83 1.77 10.18
C GLY A 131 13.97 1.74 11.71
N LEU A 132 14.43 2.83 12.33
CA LEU A 132 14.52 2.94 13.79
C LEU A 132 13.13 2.93 14.44
N LEU A 133 12.16 3.65 13.90
CA LEU A 133 10.80 3.70 14.40
C LEU A 133 10.17 2.29 14.40
N VAL A 134 10.31 1.57 13.30
CA VAL A 134 9.78 0.21 13.16
C VAL A 134 10.50 -0.78 14.08
N ALA A 135 11.82 -0.63 14.28
CA ALA A 135 12.59 -1.51 15.16
C ALA A 135 12.29 -1.33 16.66
N GLY A 136 11.73 -0.18 17.05
CA GLY A 136 11.41 0.14 18.44
C GLY A 136 10.05 -0.38 18.93
N GLU A 137 9.25 -0.99 18.08
CA GLU A 137 7.91 -1.56 18.42
C GLU A 137 7.94 -3.03 18.88
N GLU A 138 9.09 -3.60 19.18
CA GLU A 138 9.21 -4.98 19.71
C GLU A 138 9.24 -5.03 21.24
#